data_f6d6a8a3da105c355354095566b7696f
#
_entry.id   f6d6a8a3da105c355354095566b7696f
#
_cell.length_a   1.000
_cell.length_b   1.000
_cell.length_c   1.000
_cell.angle_alpha   90.00
_cell.angle_beta   90.00
_cell.angle_gamma   90.00
#
_symmetry.space_group_name_H-M   'P 1'
#
loop_
_entity.id
_entity.type
_entity.pdbx_description
1 polymer ?
#
loop_
_entity_poly.entity_id
_entity_poly.type
_entity_poly.pdbx_seq_one_letter_code
_entity_poly.pdbx_strand_id
1 'polypeptide(L)'
;MSSWKGIILAGGSGTRLAPLTTAISKQLLPVYDKPMIYYPLSTLIQIGIREIAIITTPDQQHLFKKLLSDGSQLGCHFEFFIQEKPTGLAEAFLITEEFIKDSPTCLILGDNIFYGNGLIDLAKEAMSSPAGATVFGYRVNDPERYGVVEFDKENRAVSIEEKPEFPRSPYAIPGLYFYDTKVIKIANHLPLQNEGN
;
A
#
# COMPACT_ATOMS: atom_id res chain seq x y z
N MET A 1 16.88 -2.07 -17.02
CA MET A 1 15.54 -2.33 -16.44
C MET A 1 15.28 -1.20 -15.49
N SER A 2 14.12 -0.52 -15.60
CA SER A 2 13.72 0.51 -14.63
C SER A 2 13.61 -0.14 -13.24
N SER A 3 14.18 0.49 -12.22
CA SER A 3 14.09 -0.01 -10.86
C SER A 3 12.65 0.17 -10.34
N TRP A 4 12.13 -0.81 -9.62
CA TRP A 4 10.85 -0.71 -8.95
C TRP A 4 10.88 0.38 -7.88
N LYS A 5 9.81 1.18 -7.79
CA LYS A 5 9.62 2.17 -6.73
C LYS A 5 8.52 1.72 -5.77
N GLY A 6 8.67 2.07 -4.50
CA GLY A 6 7.71 1.75 -3.46
C GLY A 6 6.88 2.99 -3.09
N ILE A 7 5.61 2.76 -2.76
CA ILE A 7 4.74 3.75 -2.11
C ILE A 7 4.20 3.13 -0.84
N ILE A 8 4.40 3.80 0.31
CA ILE A 8 3.73 3.45 1.56
C ILE A 8 2.66 4.49 1.82
N LEU A 9 1.39 4.07 1.83
CA LEU A 9 0.27 4.94 2.14
C LEU A 9 -0.03 4.90 3.64
N ALA A 10 0.29 5.97 4.34
CA ALA A 10 0.20 6.11 5.80
C ALA A 10 -0.69 7.29 6.24
N GLY A 11 -1.67 7.68 5.41
CA GLY A 11 -2.57 8.81 5.65
C GLY A 11 -3.90 8.48 6.36
N GLY A 12 -4.13 7.24 6.78
CA GLY A 12 -5.37 6.82 7.41
C GLY A 12 -5.57 7.38 8.82
N SER A 13 -6.79 7.81 9.15
CA SER A 13 -7.17 8.43 10.43
C SER A 13 -7.12 7.49 11.65
N GLY A 14 -7.18 6.17 11.43
CA GLY A 14 -7.10 5.17 12.50
C GLY A 14 -8.21 5.22 13.55
N THR A 15 -9.38 5.76 13.23
CA THR A 15 -10.51 6.03 14.16
C THR A 15 -10.92 4.83 15.01
N ARG A 16 -10.79 3.61 14.49
CA ARG A 16 -11.12 2.37 15.22
C ARG A 16 -10.21 2.09 16.42
N LEU A 17 -9.06 2.74 16.50
CA LEU A 17 -8.11 2.62 17.61
C LEU A 17 -8.15 3.83 18.56
N ALA A 18 -9.15 4.70 18.45
CA ALA A 18 -9.32 5.79 19.41
C ALA A 18 -9.46 5.22 20.85
N PRO A 19 -8.89 5.90 21.89
CA PRO A 19 -8.25 7.19 21.83
C PRO A 19 -6.74 7.17 21.46
N LEU A 20 -6.13 6.02 21.23
CA LEU A 20 -4.69 5.91 20.94
C LEU A 20 -4.26 6.71 19.70
N THR A 21 -5.15 6.79 18.71
CA THR A 21 -4.91 7.49 17.44
C THR A 21 -5.42 8.93 17.43
N THR A 22 -5.86 9.48 18.56
CA THR A 22 -6.32 10.87 18.65
C THR A 22 -5.20 11.88 18.43
N ALA A 23 -3.99 11.55 18.87
CA ALA A 23 -2.85 12.46 18.83
C ALA A 23 -1.69 11.96 17.95
N ILE A 24 -1.75 10.73 17.48
CA ILE A 24 -0.65 10.11 16.72
C ILE A 24 -1.21 9.19 15.64
N SER A 25 -0.55 9.17 14.48
CA SER A 25 -0.88 8.25 13.40
C SER A 25 -0.80 6.79 13.86
N LYS A 26 -1.77 5.97 13.43
CA LYS A 26 -1.81 4.52 13.68
C LYS A 26 -0.49 3.84 13.34
N GLN A 27 0.14 4.22 12.25
CA GLN A 27 1.37 3.62 11.75
C GLN A 27 2.60 3.93 12.63
N LEU A 28 2.50 4.91 13.52
CA LEU A 28 3.54 5.23 14.51
C LEU A 28 3.35 4.52 15.85
N LEU A 29 2.20 3.87 16.06
CA LEU A 29 1.97 3.07 17.26
C LEU A 29 2.87 1.83 17.27
N PRO A 30 3.37 1.43 18.44
CA PRO A 30 4.22 0.25 18.55
C PRO A 30 3.41 -1.04 18.31
N VAL A 31 3.98 -1.93 17.51
CA VAL A 31 3.53 -3.31 17.36
C VAL A 31 4.72 -4.19 17.74
N TYR A 32 4.62 -4.85 18.89
CA TYR A 32 5.69 -5.60 19.54
C TYR A 32 6.88 -4.71 19.88
N ASP A 33 7.93 -4.68 19.08
CA ASP A 33 9.23 -4.04 19.38
C ASP A 33 9.51 -2.77 18.56
N LYS A 34 8.64 -2.40 17.62
CA LYS A 34 8.86 -1.27 16.70
C LYS A 34 7.54 -0.63 16.24
N PRO A 35 7.57 0.64 15.79
CA PRO A 35 6.43 1.27 15.16
C PRO A 35 5.90 0.46 13.96
N MET A 36 4.59 0.44 13.76
CA MET A 36 3.90 -0.34 12.73
C MET A 36 4.46 -0.09 11.33
N ILE A 37 4.86 1.14 11.01
CA ILE A 37 5.39 1.51 9.67
C ILE A 37 6.62 0.68 9.25
N TYR A 38 7.39 0.14 10.20
CA TYR A 38 8.56 -0.68 9.87
C TYR A 38 8.20 -2.02 9.24
N TYR A 39 6.99 -2.53 9.45
CA TYR A 39 6.56 -3.81 8.86
C TYR A 39 6.39 -3.69 7.34
N PRO A 40 5.55 -2.78 6.80
CA PRO A 40 5.45 -2.58 5.36
C PRO A 40 6.78 -2.12 4.75
N LEU A 41 7.55 -1.29 5.47
CA LEU A 41 8.88 -0.88 5.03
C LEU A 41 9.83 -2.09 4.89
N SER A 42 9.84 -3.01 5.87
CA SER A 42 10.62 -4.24 5.80
C SER A 42 10.21 -5.10 4.61
N THR A 43 8.93 -5.19 4.29
CA THR A 43 8.43 -5.94 3.14
C THR A 43 9.01 -5.37 1.84
N LEU A 44 8.95 -4.05 1.63
CA LEU A 44 9.53 -3.41 0.44
C LEU A 44 11.04 -3.63 0.34
N ILE A 45 11.76 -3.51 1.46
CA ILE A 45 13.21 -3.72 1.50
C ILE A 45 13.57 -5.17 1.15
N GLN A 46 12.83 -6.15 1.66
CA GLN A 46 13.08 -7.59 1.42
C GLN A 46 12.85 -7.99 -0.05
N ILE A 47 11.91 -7.35 -0.75
CA ILE A 47 11.70 -7.57 -2.18
C ILE A 47 12.66 -6.77 -3.07
N GLY A 48 13.55 -5.98 -2.48
CA GLY A 48 14.62 -5.27 -3.19
C GLY A 48 14.31 -3.83 -3.56
N ILE A 49 13.17 -3.27 -3.15
CA ILE A 49 12.82 -1.86 -3.39
C ILE A 49 13.59 -0.97 -2.41
N ARG A 50 14.20 0.10 -2.93
CA ARG A 50 15.05 1.04 -2.17
C ARG A 50 14.62 2.49 -2.29
N GLU A 51 13.97 2.88 -3.38
CA GLU A 51 13.37 4.20 -3.56
C GLU A 51 11.92 4.14 -3.12
N ILE A 52 11.55 4.83 -2.04
CA ILE A 52 10.25 4.68 -1.37
C ILE A 52 9.64 6.05 -1.08
N ALA A 53 8.45 6.29 -1.62
CA ALA A 53 7.59 7.40 -1.27
C ALA A 53 6.77 7.05 -0.02
N ILE A 54 6.75 7.94 0.97
CA ILE A 54 5.96 7.79 2.19
C ILE A 54 4.90 8.90 2.20
N ILE A 55 3.64 8.51 2.03
CA ILE A 55 2.50 9.43 1.99
C ILE A 55 1.85 9.48 3.36
N THR A 56 1.74 10.68 3.91
CA THR A 56 1.20 10.93 5.25
C THR A 56 0.20 12.08 5.23
N THR A 57 -0.50 12.29 6.33
CA THR A 57 -1.29 13.52 6.54
C THR A 57 -0.35 14.70 6.87
N PRO A 58 -0.78 15.95 6.62
CA PRO A 58 0.04 17.15 6.88
C PRO A 58 0.53 17.26 8.33
N ASP A 59 -0.37 16.99 9.27
CA ASP A 59 -0.12 17.11 10.71
C ASP A 59 0.87 16.08 11.25
N GLN A 60 0.97 14.91 10.63
CA GLN A 60 1.79 13.79 11.11
C GLN A 60 3.15 13.65 10.37
N GLN A 61 3.32 14.27 9.22
CA GLN A 61 4.53 14.08 8.38
C GLN A 61 5.83 14.32 9.14
N HIS A 62 5.86 15.33 10.01
CA HIS A 62 7.06 15.67 10.75
C HIS A 62 7.52 14.55 11.69
N LEU A 63 6.59 13.74 12.23
CA LEU A 63 6.89 12.58 13.08
C LEU A 63 7.51 11.44 12.26
N PHE A 64 6.97 11.18 11.07
CA PHE A 64 7.55 10.19 10.15
C PHE A 64 8.95 10.58 9.70
N LYS A 65 9.17 11.85 9.32
CA LYS A 65 10.49 12.37 8.98
C LYS A 65 11.48 12.24 10.14
N LYS A 66 11.04 12.52 11.38
CA LYS A 66 11.87 12.37 12.58
C LYS A 66 12.24 10.90 12.83
N LEU A 67 11.32 9.97 12.59
CA LEU A 67 11.51 8.53 12.83
C LEU A 67 12.39 7.88 11.77
N LEU A 68 12.14 8.19 10.48
CA LEU A 68 12.68 7.43 9.34
C LEU A 68 13.84 8.15 8.65
N SER A 69 14.04 9.45 8.93
CA SER A 69 15.04 10.30 8.25
C SER A 69 14.91 10.18 6.72
N ASP A 70 16.01 10.17 5.99
CA ASP A 70 16.08 10.02 4.53
C ASP A 70 16.18 8.56 4.05
N GLY A 71 16.21 7.61 4.98
CA GLY A 71 16.33 6.18 4.68
C GLY A 71 17.75 5.65 4.50
N SER A 72 18.76 6.51 4.47
CA SER A 72 20.16 6.12 4.21
C SER A 72 20.67 5.08 5.21
N GLN A 73 20.26 5.16 6.48
CA GLN A 73 20.59 4.20 7.54
C GLN A 73 20.03 2.79 7.29
N LEU A 74 19.07 2.65 6.36
CA LEU A 74 18.47 1.37 5.94
C LEU A 74 18.90 0.99 4.51
N GLY A 75 19.83 1.73 3.91
CA GLY A 75 20.24 1.55 2.52
C GLY A 75 19.14 1.89 1.53
N CYS A 76 18.25 2.81 1.88
CA CYS A 76 17.11 3.28 1.09
C CYS A 76 17.22 4.79 0.84
N HIS A 77 16.33 5.27 -0.03
CA HIS A 77 16.04 6.69 -0.21
C HIS A 77 14.55 6.91 -0.02
N PHE A 78 14.18 7.77 0.94
CA PHE A 78 12.80 8.10 1.26
C PHE A 78 12.45 9.52 0.82
N GLU A 79 11.33 9.64 0.11
CA GLU A 79 10.68 10.92 -0.13
C GLU A 79 9.32 10.95 0.57
N PHE A 80 8.98 12.13 1.15
CA PHE A 80 7.76 12.29 1.95
C PHE A 80 6.78 13.18 1.21
N PHE A 81 5.57 12.67 1.05
CA PHE A 81 4.45 13.32 0.37
C PHE A 81 3.30 13.53 1.32
N ILE A 82 2.43 14.48 0.99
CA ILE A 82 1.25 14.82 1.78
C ILE A 82 -0.01 14.42 1.00
N GLN A 83 -0.89 13.70 1.67
CA GLN A 83 -2.27 13.50 1.28
C GLN A 83 -3.16 14.31 2.22
N GLU A 84 -3.79 15.36 1.70
CA GLU A 84 -4.60 16.29 2.51
C GLU A 84 -5.86 15.63 3.08
N LYS A 85 -6.46 14.72 2.32
CA LYS A 85 -7.67 13.98 2.69
C LYS A 85 -7.57 12.54 2.19
N PRO A 86 -8.21 11.58 2.87
CA PRO A 86 -8.25 10.18 2.42
C PRO A 86 -9.21 10.03 1.22
N THR A 87 -8.70 10.26 0.02
CA THR A 87 -9.47 10.21 -1.24
C THR A 87 -9.22 8.94 -2.05
N GLY A 88 -8.73 7.90 -1.38
CA GLY A 88 -8.53 6.57 -1.96
C GLY A 88 -7.11 6.32 -2.49
N LEU A 89 -6.90 5.08 -2.97
CA LEU A 89 -5.58 4.60 -3.41
C LEU A 89 -5.08 5.28 -4.70
N ALA A 90 -5.99 5.69 -5.59
CA ALA A 90 -5.63 6.30 -6.87
C ALA A 90 -4.88 7.62 -6.68
N GLU A 91 -5.25 8.41 -5.67
CA GLU A 91 -4.59 9.68 -5.37
C GLU A 91 -3.11 9.49 -4.99
N ALA A 92 -2.74 8.35 -4.39
CA ALA A 92 -1.35 8.07 -4.05
C ALA A 92 -0.43 8.12 -5.27
N PHE A 93 -0.89 7.64 -6.44
CA PHE A 93 -0.13 7.69 -7.69
C PHE A 93 -0.04 9.11 -8.25
N LEU A 94 -1.09 9.92 -8.11
CA LEU A 94 -1.11 11.32 -8.56
C LEU A 94 -0.16 12.18 -7.72
N ILE A 95 -0.20 12.02 -6.41
CA ILE A 95 0.69 12.73 -5.47
C ILE A 95 2.17 12.38 -5.75
N THR A 96 2.45 11.15 -6.13
CA THR A 96 3.82 10.65 -6.34
C THR A 96 4.21 10.57 -7.82
N GLU A 97 3.46 11.19 -8.74
CA GLU A 97 3.66 11.07 -10.19
C GLU A 97 5.10 11.37 -10.61
N GLU A 98 5.66 12.50 -10.18
CA GLU A 98 7.04 12.89 -10.50
C GLU A 98 8.07 11.93 -9.88
N PHE A 99 7.79 11.38 -8.71
CA PHE A 99 8.67 10.41 -8.06
C PHE A 99 8.68 9.07 -8.81
N ILE A 100 7.51 8.50 -9.14
CA ILE A 100 7.43 7.18 -9.77
C ILE A 100 7.71 7.21 -11.27
N LYS A 101 7.34 8.30 -11.97
CA LYS A 101 7.54 8.46 -13.43
C LYS A 101 7.26 7.19 -14.23
N ASP A 102 8.23 6.75 -15.03
CA ASP A 102 8.15 5.56 -15.88
C ASP A 102 8.59 4.27 -15.17
N SER A 103 8.55 4.23 -13.84
CA SER A 103 8.94 3.07 -13.05
C SER A 103 7.73 2.21 -12.69
N PRO A 104 7.83 0.88 -12.75
CA PRO A 104 6.83 0.01 -12.15
C PRO A 104 6.80 0.25 -10.64
N THR A 105 5.63 0.13 -10.03
CA THR A 105 5.39 0.62 -8.68
C THR A 105 4.75 -0.44 -7.80
N CYS A 106 5.29 -0.63 -6.60
CA CYS A 106 4.67 -1.40 -5.53
C CYS A 106 4.04 -0.44 -4.51
N LEU A 107 2.72 -0.51 -4.34
CA LEU A 107 2.01 0.21 -3.30
C LEU A 107 1.68 -0.73 -2.15
N ILE A 108 2.00 -0.30 -0.93
CA ILE A 108 1.69 -1.03 0.30
C ILE A 108 1.00 -0.11 1.30
N LEU A 109 -0.04 -0.62 1.97
CA LEU A 109 -0.69 0.12 3.04
C LEU A 109 0.16 0.12 4.30
N GLY A 110 0.35 1.29 4.89
CA GLY A 110 1.23 1.52 6.04
C GLY A 110 0.80 0.83 7.34
N ASP A 111 -0.42 0.29 7.37
CA ASP A 111 -0.99 -0.43 8.50
C ASP A 111 -1.15 -1.95 8.25
N ASN A 112 -0.63 -2.44 7.14
CA ASN A 112 -0.65 -3.87 6.84
C ASN A 112 0.65 -4.54 7.30
N ILE A 113 0.50 -5.63 8.04
CA ILE A 113 1.59 -6.47 8.52
C ILE A 113 1.52 -7.79 7.78
N PHE A 114 2.53 -8.05 6.96
CA PHE A 114 2.64 -9.31 6.22
C PHE A 114 3.58 -10.25 6.96
N TYR A 115 3.10 -11.48 7.18
CA TYR A 115 3.86 -12.53 7.82
C TYR A 115 3.53 -13.87 7.18
N GLY A 116 4.55 -14.67 6.91
CA GLY A 116 4.40 -16.02 6.35
C GLY A 116 5.49 -16.39 5.38
N ASN A 117 5.58 -17.69 5.10
CA ASN A 117 6.54 -18.23 4.14
C ASN A 117 6.05 -17.97 2.69
N GLY A 118 6.98 -17.70 1.78
CA GLY A 118 6.71 -17.58 0.35
C GLY A 118 6.23 -16.19 -0.11
N LEU A 119 5.88 -15.26 0.78
CA LEU A 119 5.43 -13.92 0.38
C LEU A 119 6.47 -13.20 -0.49
N ILE A 120 7.74 -13.25 -0.09
CA ILE A 120 8.83 -12.57 -0.80
C ILE A 120 9.03 -13.14 -2.21
N ASP A 121 8.91 -14.45 -2.36
CA ASP A 121 9.04 -15.11 -3.65
C ASP A 121 7.85 -14.76 -4.57
N LEU A 122 6.62 -14.80 -4.07
CA LEU A 122 5.43 -14.36 -4.79
C LEU A 122 5.52 -12.88 -5.21
N ALA A 123 6.00 -12.02 -4.33
CA ALA A 123 6.18 -10.60 -4.65
C ALA A 123 7.25 -10.38 -5.73
N LYS A 124 8.38 -11.13 -5.67
CA LYS A 124 9.40 -11.10 -6.73
C LYS A 124 8.88 -11.64 -8.06
N GLU A 125 8.04 -12.67 -8.03
CA GLU A 125 7.35 -13.16 -9.22
C GLU A 125 6.45 -12.09 -9.84
N ALA A 126 5.64 -11.41 -9.03
CA ALA A 126 4.84 -10.27 -9.48
C ALA A 126 5.70 -9.15 -10.11
N MET A 127 6.89 -8.89 -9.55
CA MET A 127 7.84 -7.91 -10.09
C MET A 127 8.50 -8.34 -11.38
N SER A 128 8.63 -9.65 -11.65
CA SER A 128 9.30 -10.17 -12.85
C SER A 128 8.46 -10.07 -14.12
N SER A 129 7.13 -9.96 -13.98
CA SER A 129 6.19 -9.88 -15.10
C SER A 129 5.21 -8.70 -14.93
N PRO A 130 5.68 -7.45 -15.00
CA PRO A 130 4.86 -6.28 -14.75
C PRO A 130 3.95 -5.98 -15.94
N ALA A 131 2.87 -6.74 -16.11
CA ALA A 131 1.85 -6.49 -17.12
C ALA A 131 0.53 -6.15 -16.44
N GLY A 132 0.16 -4.86 -16.46
CA GLY A 132 -1.05 -4.36 -15.81
C GLY A 132 -0.88 -4.22 -14.30
N ALA A 133 -1.68 -4.96 -13.53
CA ALA A 133 -1.63 -4.96 -12.08
C ALA A 133 -1.62 -6.39 -11.52
N THR A 134 -0.96 -6.58 -10.39
CA THR A 134 -1.01 -7.83 -9.60
C THR A 134 -1.53 -7.53 -8.21
N VAL A 135 -2.55 -8.25 -7.79
CA VAL A 135 -3.10 -8.26 -6.44
C VAL A 135 -2.97 -9.65 -5.83
N PHE A 136 -2.97 -9.72 -4.51
CA PHE A 136 -2.98 -10.99 -3.80
C PHE A 136 -4.37 -11.28 -3.25
N GLY A 137 -4.75 -12.54 -3.23
CA GLY A 137 -5.96 -13.01 -2.56
C GLY A 137 -5.60 -13.77 -1.29
N TYR A 138 -6.05 -13.30 -0.15
CA TYR A 138 -5.90 -13.99 1.13
C TYR A 138 -7.25 -14.52 1.59
N ARG A 139 -7.34 -15.84 1.82
CA ARG A 139 -8.60 -16.46 2.23
C ARG A 139 -8.98 -16.07 3.64
N VAL A 140 -10.19 -15.52 3.80
CA VAL A 140 -10.76 -15.08 5.08
C VAL A 140 -12.13 -15.73 5.33
N ASN A 141 -12.60 -15.64 6.57
CA ASN A 141 -13.92 -16.16 6.95
C ASN A 141 -15.03 -15.10 6.85
N ASP A 142 -14.66 -13.82 6.82
CA ASP A 142 -15.53 -12.64 6.83
C ASP A 142 -15.19 -11.69 5.65
N PRO A 143 -15.28 -12.17 4.39
CA PRO A 143 -14.82 -11.43 3.21
C PRO A 143 -15.59 -10.12 2.99
N GLU A 144 -16.83 -9.98 3.45
CA GLU A 144 -17.67 -8.78 3.34
C GLU A 144 -17.04 -7.53 4.00
N ARG A 145 -16.00 -7.72 4.81
CA ARG A 145 -15.29 -6.61 5.49
C ARG A 145 -14.16 -6.01 4.68
N TYR A 146 -13.84 -6.59 3.53
CA TYR A 146 -12.63 -6.29 2.73
C TYR A 146 -12.97 -6.06 1.27
N GLY A 147 -12.01 -5.55 0.52
CA GLY A 147 -12.03 -5.71 -0.92
C GLY A 147 -11.93 -7.20 -1.26
N VAL A 148 -12.85 -7.70 -2.07
CA VAL A 148 -12.93 -9.11 -2.44
C VAL A 148 -12.53 -9.29 -3.89
N VAL A 149 -11.67 -10.27 -4.16
CA VAL A 149 -11.29 -10.65 -5.52
C VAL A 149 -11.85 -12.03 -5.86
N GLU A 150 -12.41 -12.16 -7.05
CA GLU A 150 -12.76 -13.42 -7.67
C GLU A 150 -11.74 -13.80 -8.75
N PHE A 151 -11.27 -15.04 -8.74
CA PHE A 151 -10.31 -15.56 -9.72
C PHE A 151 -10.96 -16.59 -10.65
N ASP A 152 -10.52 -16.60 -11.91
CA ASP A 152 -10.81 -17.69 -12.83
C ASP A 152 -9.89 -18.90 -12.58
N LYS A 153 -10.04 -19.94 -13.41
CA LYS A 153 -9.25 -21.17 -13.29
C LYS A 153 -7.76 -20.97 -13.62
N GLU A 154 -7.41 -19.90 -14.28
CA GLU A 154 -6.06 -19.49 -14.64
C GLU A 154 -5.45 -18.47 -13.63
N ASN A 155 -6.10 -18.30 -12.45
CA ASN A 155 -5.73 -17.34 -11.41
C ASN A 155 -5.72 -15.86 -11.88
N ARG A 156 -6.54 -15.50 -12.87
CA ARG A 156 -6.74 -14.11 -13.26
C ARG A 156 -7.90 -13.51 -12.49
N ALA A 157 -7.75 -12.28 -12.00
CA ALA A 157 -8.84 -11.56 -11.37
C ALA A 157 -9.94 -11.26 -12.39
N VAL A 158 -11.14 -11.75 -12.15
CA VAL A 158 -12.32 -11.54 -13.00
C VAL A 158 -13.28 -10.49 -12.43
N SER A 159 -13.27 -10.31 -11.12
CA SER A 159 -13.98 -9.23 -10.45
C SER A 159 -13.26 -8.78 -9.18
N ILE A 160 -13.41 -7.51 -8.85
CA ILE A 160 -12.97 -6.91 -7.59
C ILE A 160 -14.11 -6.04 -7.09
N GLU A 161 -14.51 -6.24 -5.84
CA GLU A 161 -15.61 -5.52 -5.22
C GLU A 161 -15.25 -5.10 -3.79
N GLU A 162 -15.40 -3.82 -3.47
CA GLU A 162 -15.09 -3.28 -2.14
C GLU A 162 -16.26 -3.54 -1.18
N LYS A 163 -15.99 -4.28 -0.11
CA LYS A 163 -16.93 -4.61 0.98
C LYS A 163 -18.32 -5.04 0.47
N PRO A 164 -18.39 -6.07 -0.36
CA PRO A 164 -19.65 -6.52 -0.93
C PRO A 164 -20.58 -7.05 0.17
N GLU A 165 -21.86 -6.74 0.09
CA GLU A 165 -22.87 -7.30 1.00
C GLU A 165 -22.98 -8.83 0.82
N PHE A 166 -22.81 -9.31 -0.42
CA PHE A 166 -22.83 -10.73 -0.78
C PHE A 166 -21.54 -11.11 -1.53
N PRO A 167 -20.46 -11.45 -0.80
CA PRO A 167 -19.17 -11.78 -1.42
C PRO A 167 -19.25 -13.00 -2.34
N ARG A 168 -18.70 -12.87 -3.55
CA ARG A 168 -18.65 -13.97 -4.54
C ARG A 168 -17.48 -14.91 -4.32
N SER A 169 -16.55 -14.55 -3.46
CA SER A 169 -15.32 -15.28 -3.21
C SER A 169 -14.88 -15.09 -1.75
N PRO A 170 -14.17 -16.05 -1.16
CA PRO A 170 -13.60 -15.92 0.19
C PRO A 170 -12.25 -15.18 0.19
N TYR A 171 -11.80 -14.62 -0.93
CA TYR A 171 -10.46 -14.01 -1.04
C TYR A 171 -10.51 -12.50 -0.85
N ALA A 172 -10.02 -12.06 0.30
CA ALA A 172 -9.77 -10.64 0.59
C ALA A 172 -8.49 -10.16 -0.11
N ILE A 173 -8.48 -8.92 -0.56
CA ILE A 173 -7.29 -8.26 -1.12
C ILE A 173 -6.54 -7.58 0.04
N PRO A 174 -5.35 -8.06 0.43
CA PRO A 174 -4.51 -7.36 1.37
C PRO A 174 -3.88 -6.13 0.72
N GLY A 175 -3.45 -5.18 1.53
CA GLY A 175 -2.91 -3.90 1.07
C GLY A 175 -1.49 -3.99 0.48
N LEU A 176 -1.28 -4.83 -0.52
CA LEU A 176 -0.02 -4.97 -1.28
C LEU A 176 -0.36 -5.13 -2.77
N TYR A 177 0.07 -4.18 -3.56
CA TYR A 177 -0.30 -4.05 -4.96
C TYR A 177 0.93 -3.79 -5.82
N PHE A 178 1.00 -4.42 -7.00
CA PHE A 178 2.04 -4.20 -7.99
C PHE A 178 1.43 -3.69 -9.28
N TYR A 179 2.00 -2.63 -9.84
CA TYR A 179 1.50 -1.97 -11.05
C TYR A 179 2.61 -1.74 -12.07
N ASP A 180 2.27 -1.86 -13.34
CA ASP A 180 3.13 -1.42 -14.42
C ASP A 180 3.15 0.13 -14.52
N THR A 181 3.94 0.64 -15.46
CA THR A 181 4.12 2.08 -15.68
C THR A 181 2.86 2.83 -16.14
N LYS A 182 1.77 2.11 -16.47
CA LYS A 182 0.52 2.71 -16.95
C LYS A 182 -0.38 3.20 -15.82
N VAL A 183 -0.04 2.87 -14.56
CA VAL A 183 -0.87 3.18 -13.40
C VAL A 183 -1.19 4.67 -13.27
N ILE A 184 -0.24 5.56 -13.52
CA ILE A 184 -0.43 7.02 -13.49
C ILE A 184 -1.51 7.44 -14.51
N LYS A 185 -1.37 6.95 -15.76
CA LYS A 185 -2.33 7.27 -16.81
C LYS A 185 -3.74 6.81 -16.45
N ILE A 186 -3.88 5.66 -15.82
CA ILE A 186 -5.17 5.14 -15.37
C ILE A 186 -5.69 5.98 -14.21
N ALA A 187 -4.86 6.26 -13.19
CA ALA A 187 -5.24 7.05 -12.03
C ALA A 187 -5.75 8.45 -12.40
N ASN A 188 -5.16 9.09 -13.39
CA ASN A 188 -5.59 10.40 -13.90
C ASN A 188 -7.02 10.41 -14.50
N HIS A 189 -7.56 9.25 -14.89
CA HIS A 189 -8.90 9.12 -15.45
C HIS A 189 -9.95 8.64 -14.44
N LEU A 190 -9.53 8.29 -13.22
CA LEU A 190 -10.44 7.84 -12.17
C LEU A 190 -10.99 9.03 -11.38
N PRO A 191 -12.29 9.05 -11.05
CA PRO A 191 -12.82 10.02 -10.11
C PRO A 191 -12.20 9.77 -8.72
N LEU A 192 -11.67 10.82 -8.09
CA LEU A 192 -11.23 10.74 -6.69
C LEU A 192 -12.44 10.41 -5.82
N GLN A 193 -12.38 9.32 -5.09
CA GLN A 193 -13.44 8.92 -4.18
C GLN A 193 -13.26 9.69 -2.87
N ASN A 194 -14.27 10.46 -2.46
CA ASN A 194 -14.36 10.84 -1.07
C ASN A 194 -14.74 9.57 -0.30
N GLU A 195 -13.82 9.00 0.49
CA GLU A 195 -14.18 7.99 1.47
C GLU A 195 -15.18 8.64 2.43
N GLY A 196 -16.45 8.49 2.12
CA GLY A 196 -17.55 8.84 3.04
C GLY A 196 -17.47 7.91 4.25
N ASN A 197 -17.70 8.51 5.42
CA ASN A 197 -17.76 7.91 6.76
C ASN A 197 -18.25 6.47 6.83
#